data_58aa3a91ebfc0fff637f0f2d6903739c
#
_entry.id   58aa3a91ebfc0fff637f0f2d6903739c
#
_cell.length_a   1.000
_cell.length_b   1.000
_cell.length_c   1.000
_cell.angle_alpha   90.00
_cell.angle_beta   90.00
_cell.angle_gamma   90.00
#
_symmetry.space_group_name_H-M   'P 1'
#
loop_
_entity.id
_entity.type
_entity.pdbx_description
1 polymer ?
#
loop_
_entity_poly.entity_id
_entity_poly.type
_entity_poly.pdbx_seq_one_letter_code
_entity_poly.pdbx_strand_id
1 'polypeptide(L)'
;MKVKDVRSRHILGCVENGSISSLGIEKKATPNTKRRIKSLLNAMFDYALQYDLVDRNYARDTKLMPTIQHDAKEAEQHHIAFTDEEMQKLWNNFETTDYADLVLIQCYSGWRPKELGLIEIKNVDLDNWTFSGGIKTIAGKNRLVPIHSRIRDLVRRRYDEAILGNSKYLFNYKNIKGNLVQLTYPRYQAAFTKIKDSLELNIEHKPHDGRVQFVTMSKAANVDEYAIKYMVGHNISDVTERVYTRREISWLAEEIEKIK
;
A
#
# COMPACT_ATOMS: atom_id res chain seq x y z
N MET A 1 31.13 3.01 22.94
CA MET A 1 30.31 2.49 24.06
C MET A 1 29.98 1.03 23.75
N LYS A 2 30.21 0.11 24.69
CA LYS A 2 29.84 -1.31 24.52
C LYS A 2 28.35 -1.49 24.84
N VAL A 3 27.69 -2.53 24.32
CA VAL A 3 26.27 -2.78 24.55
C VAL A 3 25.92 -2.89 26.05
N LYS A 4 26.80 -3.49 26.85
CA LYS A 4 26.66 -3.62 28.31
C LYS A 4 26.65 -2.30 29.08
N ASP A 5 27.15 -1.23 28.45
CA ASP A 5 27.25 0.10 29.09
C ASP A 5 26.05 1.00 28.73
N VAL A 6 25.17 0.52 27.79
CA VAL A 6 23.98 1.24 27.40
C VAL A 6 22.93 1.18 28.52
N ARG A 7 22.30 2.32 28.81
CA ARG A 7 21.24 2.47 29.80
C ARG A 7 20.05 3.20 29.18
N SER A 8 18.89 3.16 29.82
CA SER A 8 17.65 3.79 29.34
C SER A 8 17.84 5.25 28.90
N ARG A 9 18.70 6.03 29.62
CA ARG A 9 19.00 7.42 29.22
C ARG A 9 19.66 7.55 27.86
N HIS A 10 20.50 6.60 27.45
CA HIS A 10 21.17 6.60 26.14
C HIS A 10 20.17 6.26 25.05
N ILE A 11 19.26 5.32 25.31
CA ILE A 11 18.19 4.93 24.41
C ILE A 11 17.22 6.09 24.21
N LEU A 12 16.81 6.74 25.29
CA LEU A 12 15.92 7.90 25.26
C LEU A 12 16.54 9.03 24.44
N GLY A 13 17.80 9.39 24.72
CA GLY A 13 18.52 10.41 23.97
C GLY A 13 18.66 10.06 22.48
N CYS A 14 18.94 8.79 22.14
CA CYS A 14 18.98 8.33 20.75
C CYS A 14 17.63 8.48 20.04
N VAL A 15 16.53 8.17 20.72
CA VAL A 15 15.18 8.28 20.14
C VAL A 15 14.74 9.73 20.03
N GLU A 16 14.96 10.54 21.06
CA GLU A 16 14.53 11.95 21.10
C GLU A 16 15.29 12.80 20.08
N ASN A 17 16.60 12.60 19.99
CA ASN A 17 17.49 13.36 19.11
C ASN A 17 17.70 12.65 17.75
N GLY A 18 16.95 11.59 17.48
CA GLY A 18 17.06 10.85 16.23
C GLY A 18 16.89 11.75 15.01
N SER A 19 17.85 11.68 14.09
CA SER A 19 17.82 12.35 12.82
C SER A 19 17.98 11.35 11.67
N ILE A 20 17.58 11.73 10.47
CA ILE A 20 17.76 10.95 9.25
C ILE A 20 18.60 11.81 8.31
N SER A 21 19.72 11.27 7.85
CA SER A 21 20.50 11.87 6.79
C SER A 21 20.15 11.23 5.47
N SER A 22 19.77 12.05 4.49
CA SER A 22 19.55 11.63 3.10
C SER A 22 20.11 12.71 2.17
N LEU A 23 20.97 12.31 1.26
CA LEU A 23 21.63 13.22 0.32
C LEU A 23 22.34 14.41 0.99
N GLY A 24 22.95 14.20 2.15
CA GLY A 24 23.65 15.23 2.91
C GLY A 24 22.74 16.19 3.69
N ILE A 25 21.43 16.03 3.63
CA ILE A 25 20.48 16.85 4.39
C ILE A 25 20.04 16.07 5.63
N GLU A 26 20.32 16.65 6.80
CA GLU A 26 19.88 16.11 8.08
C GLU A 26 18.44 16.59 8.38
N LYS A 27 17.54 15.65 8.66
CA LYS A 27 16.16 15.94 9.09
C LYS A 27 15.87 15.25 10.41
N LYS A 28 15.17 15.92 11.30
CA LYS A 28 14.67 15.30 12.54
C LYS A 28 13.78 14.11 12.19
N ALA A 29 13.96 13.01 12.93
CA ALA A 29 13.13 11.83 12.75
C ALA A 29 11.66 12.13 13.10
N THR A 30 10.75 11.65 12.25
CA THR A 30 9.31 11.73 12.53
C THR A 30 8.94 10.88 13.74
N PRO A 31 7.82 11.16 14.44
CA PRO A 31 7.34 10.35 15.56
C PRO A 31 7.28 8.85 15.23
N ASN A 32 6.80 8.49 14.05
CA ASN A 32 6.79 7.10 13.60
C ASN A 32 8.19 6.50 13.42
N THR A 33 9.14 7.28 12.92
CA THR A 33 10.55 6.86 12.83
C THR A 33 11.14 6.64 14.21
N LYS A 34 10.87 7.53 15.17
CA LYS A 34 11.29 7.38 16.56
C LYS A 34 10.74 6.11 17.20
N ARG A 35 9.47 5.77 16.98
CA ARG A 35 8.88 4.50 17.41
C ARG A 35 9.59 3.29 16.80
N ARG A 36 9.95 3.35 15.51
CA ARG A 36 10.71 2.28 14.83
C ARG A 36 12.11 2.12 15.37
N ILE A 37 12.81 3.23 15.66
CA ILE A 37 14.14 3.21 16.31
C ILE A 37 14.02 2.47 17.65
N LYS A 38 13.04 2.83 18.49
CA LYS A 38 12.82 2.13 19.75
C LYS A 38 12.54 0.63 19.57
N SER A 39 11.70 0.27 18.61
CA SER A 39 11.39 -1.15 18.31
C SER A 39 12.64 -1.93 17.87
N LEU A 40 13.50 -1.31 17.05
CA LEU A 40 14.77 -1.90 16.65
C LEU A 40 15.69 -2.11 17.84
N LEU A 41 15.86 -1.07 18.67
CA LEU A 41 16.68 -1.16 19.89
C LEU A 41 16.14 -2.24 20.84
N ASN A 42 14.82 -2.36 20.96
CA ASN A 42 14.19 -3.41 21.76
C ASN A 42 14.56 -4.82 21.25
N ALA A 43 14.48 -5.06 19.94
CA ALA A 43 14.87 -6.34 19.35
C ALA A 43 16.37 -6.63 19.51
N MET A 44 17.22 -5.60 19.37
CA MET A 44 18.67 -5.73 19.60
C MET A 44 18.99 -6.09 21.05
N PHE A 45 18.29 -5.49 22.02
CA PHE A 45 18.48 -5.82 23.43
C PHE A 45 17.88 -7.18 23.82
N ASP A 46 16.78 -7.61 23.18
CA ASP A 46 16.26 -8.98 23.34
C ASP A 46 17.30 -10.03 22.88
N TYR A 47 17.94 -9.76 21.72
CA TYR A 47 19.02 -10.60 21.24
C TYR A 47 20.21 -10.59 22.23
N ALA A 48 20.65 -9.41 22.68
CA ALA A 48 21.75 -9.30 23.62
C ALA A 48 21.48 -9.99 24.97
N LEU A 49 20.25 -9.96 25.44
CA LEU A 49 19.80 -10.67 26.64
C LEU A 49 19.85 -12.19 26.44
N GLN A 50 19.40 -12.68 25.28
CA GLN A 50 19.42 -14.12 24.94
C GLN A 50 20.85 -14.70 24.91
N TYR A 51 21.86 -13.87 24.64
CA TYR A 51 23.27 -14.27 24.59
C TYR A 51 24.09 -13.79 25.80
N ASP A 52 23.42 -13.46 26.92
CA ASP A 52 24.04 -13.04 28.19
C ASP A 52 25.02 -11.85 28.06
N LEU A 53 24.81 -11.01 27.01
CA LEU A 53 25.61 -9.80 26.80
C LEU A 53 25.16 -8.60 27.67
N VAL A 54 23.95 -8.68 28.18
CA VAL A 54 23.32 -7.70 29.08
C VAL A 54 22.39 -8.42 30.07
N ASP A 55 22.19 -7.81 31.24
CA ASP A 55 21.36 -8.39 32.31
C ASP A 55 19.87 -8.07 32.15
N ARG A 56 19.53 -7.07 31.35
CA ARG A 56 18.15 -6.62 31.11
C ARG A 56 18.00 -5.85 29.82
N ASN A 57 16.76 -5.84 29.29
CA ASN A 57 16.42 -5.06 28.11
C ASN A 57 16.05 -3.62 28.50
N TYR A 58 17.03 -2.72 28.48
CA TYR A 58 16.84 -1.30 28.78
C TYR A 58 15.92 -0.59 27.77
N ALA A 59 15.83 -1.06 26.52
CA ALA A 59 14.93 -0.47 25.53
C ALA A 59 13.46 -0.80 25.83
N ARG A 60 13.18 -1.99 26.37
CA ARG A 60 11.83 -2.39 26.81
C ARG A 60 11.36 -1.50 27.96
N ASP A 61 12.23 -1.28 28.93
CA ASP A 61 11.95 -0.48 30.11
C ASP A 61 11.82 1.02 29.81
N THR A 62 12.41 1.49 28.71
CA THR A 62 12.31 2.90 28.31
C THR A 62 10.91 3.22 27.77
N LYS A 63 10.21 4.15 28.41
CA LYS A 63 8.94 4.68 27.92
C LYS A 63 9.22 5.88 27.01
N LEU A 64 8.61 5.88 25.80
CA LEU A 64 8.61 7.07 24.94
C LEU A 64 7.78 8.16 25.61
N MET A 65 8.19 9.42 25.42
CA MET A 65 7.37 10.56 25.85
C MET A 65 5.95 10.45 25.32
N PRO A 66 4.93 10.78 26.12
CA PRO A 66 3.52 10.77 25.69
C PRO A 66 3.31 11.59 24.42
N THR A 67 4.00 12.70 24.24
CA THR A 67 3.99 13.54 23.05
C THR A 67 4.40 12.76 21.79
N ILE A 68 5.51 12.00 21.84
CA ILE A 68 5.94 11.18 20.70
C ILE A 68 4.92 10.10 20.37
N GLN A 69 4.24 9.54 21.37
CA GLN A 69 3.19 8.54 21.15
C GLN A 69 1.93 9.16 20.56
N HIS A 70 1.52 10.31 21.06
CA HIS A 70 0.38 11.09 20.59
C HIS A 70 0.62 11.57 19.14
N ASP A 71 1.72 12.27 18.91
CA ASP A 71 2.11 12.78 17.59
C ASP A 71 2.28 11.66 16.57
N ALA A 72 2.72 10.46 17.00
CA ALA A 72 2.82 9.30 16.12
C ALA A 72 1.44 8.74 15.75
N LYS A 73 0.44 8.83 16.61
CA LYS A 73 -0.95 8.47 16.30
C LYS A 73 -1.60 9.51 15.39
N GLU A 74 -1.41 10.79 15.65
CA GLU A 74 -1.91 11.86 14.79
C GLU A 74 -1.23 11.86 13.42
N ALA A 75 0.07 11.57 13.37
CA ALA A 75 0.82 11.39 12.13
C ALA A 75 0.60 10.02 11.47
N GLU A 76 -0.17 9.11 12.08
CA GLU A 76 -0.71 7.95 11.37
C GLU A 76 -1.54 8.51 10.22
N GLN A 77 -0.99 8.38 9.04
CA GLN A 77 -1.41 9.03 7.81
C GLN A 77 -2.93 8.92 7.68
N HIS A 78 -3.62 10.03 7.79
CA HIS A 78 -5.00 10.11 7.36
C HIS A 78 -5.00 9.82 5.86
N HIS A 79 -5.42 8.60 5.53
CA HIS A 79 -5.80 8.25 4.19
C HIS A 79 -7.24 8.67 4.01
N ILE A 80 -7.51 9.38 2.94
CA ILE A 80 -8.84 9.90 2.64
C ILE A 80 -9.39 9.22 1.39
N ALA A 81 -10.68 8.95 1.38
CA ALA A 81 -11.37 8.50 0.18
C ALA A 81 -11.58 9.70 -0.76
N PHE A 82 -11.67 9.42 -2.06
CA PHE A 82 -12.06 10.44 -3.03
C PHE A 82 -13.54 10.79 -2.84
N THR A 83 -13.87 12.05 -3.04
CA THR A 83 -15.27 12.49 -3.13
C THR A 83 -15.89 12.04 -4.45
N ASP A 84 -17.23 12.08 -4.55
CA ASP A 84 -17.93 11.75 -5.79
C ASP A 84 -17.52 12.70 -6.93
N GLU A 85 -17.29 13.97 -6.62
CA GLU A 85 -16.82 14.98 -7.59
C GLU A 85 -15.40 14.64 -8.10
N GLU A 86 -14.51 14.21 -7.23
CA GLU A 86 -13.15 13.80 -7.60
C GLU A 86 -13.16 12.53 -8.43
N MET A 87 -13.99 11.55 -8.07
CA MET A 87 -14.20 10.36 -8.87
C MET A 87 -14.74 10.71 -10.25
N GLN A 88 -15.69 11.65 -10.35
CA GLN A 88 -16.21 12.13 -11.63
C GLN A 88 -15.13 12.83 -12.46
N LYS A 89 -14.27 13.65 -11.85
CA LYS A 89 -13.11 14.26 -12.53
C LYS A 89 -12.16 13.20 -13.09
N LEU A 90 -11.85 12.15 -12.33
CA LEU A 90 -11.02 11.03 -12.79
C LEU A 90 -11.66 10.33 -13.99
N TRP A 91 -12.96 10.01 -13.92
CA TRP A 91 -13.70 9.36 -15.03
C TRP A 91 -13.81 10.23 -16.27
N ASN A 92 -13.98 11.54 -16.14
CA ASN A 92 -14.10 12.44 -17.28
C ASN A 92 -12.77 12.70 -17.98
N ASN A 93 -11.64 12.44 -17.33
CA ASN A 93 -10.31 12.84 -17.83
C ASN A 93 -9.32 11.68 -17.96
N PHE A 94 -9.71 10.43 -17.77
CA PHE A 94 -8.76 9.31 -17.78
C PHE A 94 -8.12 9.06 -19.17
N GLU A 95 -8.72 9.52 -20.25
CA GLU A 95 -8.16 9.41 -21.59
C GLU A 95 -7.14 10.50 -21.91
N THR A 96 -7.30 11.66 -21.29
CA THR A 96 -6.45 12.85 -21.53
C THR A 96 -5.38 13.05 -20.47
N THR A 97 -5.52 12.42 -19.31
CA THR A 97 -4.58 12.53 -18.20
C THR A 97 -3.83 11.21 -18.01
N ASP A 98 -2.53 11.24 -18.30
CA ASP A 98 -1.66 10.07 -18.18
C ASP A 98 -1.79 9.38 -16.81
N TYR A 99 -2.03 8.09 -16.82
CA TYR A 99 -2.15 7.23 -15.63
C TYR A 99 -3.37 7.49 -14.73
N ALA A 100 -4.32 8.36 -15.09
CA ALA A 100 -5.55 8.53 -14.32
C ALA A 100 -6.40 7.24 -14.33
N ASP A 101 -6.35 6.47 -15.40
CA ASP A 101 -6.94 5.13 -15.49
C ASP A 101 -6.39 4.15 -14.44
N LEU A 102 -5.11 4.27 -14.06
CA LEU A 102 -4.53 3.44 -12.99
C LEU A 102 -5.10 3.78 -11.61
N VAL A 103 -5.40 5.05 -11.38
CA VAL A 103 -6.07 5.47 -10.14
C VAL A 103 -7.47 4.86 -10.09
N LEU A 104 -8.22 4.89 -11.20
CA LEU A 104 -9.52 4.24 -11.32
C LEU A 104 -9.43 2.72 -11.13
N ILE A 105 -8.46 2.06 -11.80
CA ILE A 105 -8.22 0.62 -11.61
C ILE A 105 -7.95 0.32 -10.13
N GLN A 106 -7.19 1.14 -9.46
CA GLN A 106 -6.93 0.96 -8.03
C GLN A 106 -8.19 1.15 -7.18
N CYS A 107 -9.03 2.14 -7.49
CA CYS A 107 -10.28 2.41 -6.80
C CYS A 107 -11.30 1.26 -6.93
N TYR A 108 -11.24 0.47 -8.01
CA TYR A 108 -12.15 -0.65 -8.25
C TYR A 108 -11.52 -2.03 -8.06
N SER A 109 -10.29 -2.11 -7.52
CA SER A 109 -9.60 -3.39 -7.29
C SER A 109 -8.93 -3.50 -5.93
N GLY A 110 -8.70 -2.37 -5.27
CA GLY A 110 -8.07 -2.32 -3.95
C GLY A 110 -6.58 -2.72 -3.92
N TRP A 111 -5.89 -2.77 -5.06
CA TRP A 111 -4.45 -3.06 -5.09
C TRP A 111 -3.64 -1.99 -4.36
N ARG A 112 -2.55 -2.42 -3.70
CA ARG A 112 -1.58 -1.44 -3.20
C ARG A 112 -0.82 -0.80 -4.36
N PRO A 113 -0.46 0.49 -4.29
CA PRO A 113 0.26 1.18 -5.37
C PRO A 113 1.49 0.44 -5.88
N LYS A 114 2.28 -0.13 -4.98
CA LYS A 114 3.47 -0.91 -5.36
C LYS A 114 3.10 -2.23 -6.04
N GLU A 115 2.00 -2.85 -5.64
CA GLU A 115 1.56 -4.15 -6.17
C GLU A 115 1.03 -4.03 -7.58
N LEU A 116 0.39 -2.91 -7.96
CA LEU A 116 -0.05 -2.64 -9.33
C LEU A 116 1.09 -2.83 -10.33
N GLY A 117 2.22 -2.16 -10.12
CA GLY A 117 3.36 -2.25 -11.03
C GLY A 117 4.06 -3.62 -11.06
N LEU A 118 3.63 -4.57 -10.22
CA LEU A 118 4.17 -5.93 -10.15
C LEU A 118 3.24 -6.98 -10.77
N ILE A 119 2.06 -6.59 -11.25
CA ILE A 119 1.14 -7.51 -11.93
C ILE A 119 1.75 -7.88 -13.28
N GLU A 120 2.04 -9.17 -13.46
CA GLU A 120 2.54 -9.69 -14.73
C GLU A 120 1.38 -10.05 -15.66
N ILE A 121 1.57 -9.91 -16.98
CA ILE A 121 0.56 -10.25 -17.99
C ILE A 121 0.04 -11.67 -17.84
N LYS A 122 0.92 -12.65 -17.59
CA LYS A 122 0.54 -14.05 -17.37
C LYS A 122 -0.40 -14.27 -16.19
N ASN A 123 -0.52 -13.29 -15.30
CA ASN A 123 -1.36 -13.31 -14.12
C ASN A 123 -2.69 -12.56 -14.34
N VAL A 124 -2.99 -12.20 -15.58
CA VAL A 124 -4.25 -11.55 -16.00
C VAL A 124 -5.03 -12.52 -16.84
N ASP A 125 -6.23 -12.84 -16.40
CA ASP A 125 -7.18 -13.69 -17.12
C ASP A 125 -8.33 -12.81 -17.60
N LEU A 126 -8.37 -12.53 -18.90
CA LEU A 126 -9.42 -11.69 -19.50
C LEU A 126 -10.69 -12.49 -19.83
N ASP A 127 -10.65 -13.81 -19.82
CA ASP A 127 -11.82 -14.65 -20.01
C ASP A 127 -12.67 -14.70 -18.74
N ASN A 128 -12.00 -14.85 -17.58
CA ASN A 128 -12.65 -14.87 -16.27
C ASN A 128 -12.61 -13.51 -15.56
N TRP A 129 -12.05 -12.49 -16.19
CA TRP A 129 -11.90 -11.15 -15.64
C TRP A 129 -11.29 -11.12 -14.24
N THR A 130 -10.11 -11.70 -14.14
CA THR A 130 -9.35 -11.72 -12.89
C THR A 130 -7.90 -11.32 -13.10
N PHE A 131 -7.28 -10.83 -12.03
CA PHE A 131 -5.84 -10.71 -11.99
C PHE A 131 -5.29 -11.15 -10.63
N SER A 132 -4.08 -11.69 -10.63
CA SER A 132 -3.44 -12.19 -9.42
C SER A 132 -2.12 -11.49 -9.14
N GLY A 133 -1.76 -11.43 -7.84
CA GLY A 133 -0.54 -10.78 -7.40
C GLY A 133 -0.48 -10.57 -5.90
N GLY A 134 0.35 -9.58 -5.50
CA GLY A 134 0.55 -9.24 -4.08
C GLY A 134 1.83 -9.83 -3.51
N ILE A 135 2.51 -9.03 -2.66
CA ILE A 135 3.85 -9.37 -2.14
C ILE A 135 4.03 -9.10 -0.64
N LYS A 136 3.19 -8.25 -0.04
CA LYS A 136 3.51 -7.66 1.28
C LYS A 136 3.23 -8.57 2.47
N THR A 137 2.17 -9.36 2.41
CA THR A 137 1.72 -10.21 3.52
C THR A 137 1.47 -11.63 3.03
N ILE A 138 1.54 -12.62 3.92
CA ILE A 138 1.21 -14.01 3.57
C ILE A 138 -0.21 -14.09 2.98
N ALA A 139 -1.19 -13.45 3.61
CA ALA A 139 -2.58 -13.39 3.14
C ALA A 139 -2.76 -12.62 1.82
N GLY A 140 -1.85 -11.69 1.52
CA GLY A 140 -1.91 -10.87 0.30
C GLY A 140 -1.07 -11.42 -0.85
N LYS A 141 -0.24 -12.43 -0.62
CA LYS A 141 0.64 -13.00 -1.64
C LYS A 141 -0.17 -13.88 -2.60
N ASN A 142 0.01 -13.64 -3.90
CA ASN A 142 -0.67 -14.38 -4.97
C ASN A 142 -2.21 -14.41 -4.83
N ARG A 143 -2.80 -13.35 -4.22
CA ARG A 143 -4.24 -13.26 -4.11
C ARG A 143 -4.85 -13.05 -5.49
N LEU A 144 -6.01 -13.65 -5.69
CA LEU A 144 -6.82 -13.48 -6.88
C LEU A 144 -7.87 -12.39 -6.62
N VAL A 145 -7.97 -11.43 -7.52
CA VAL A 145 -8.91 -10.30 -7.42
C VAL A 145 -9.74 -10.24 -8.69
N PRO A 146 -11.07 -10.23 -8.63
CA PRO A 146 -11.89 -10.01 -9.82
C PRO A 146 -11.70 -8.60 -10.37
N ILE A 147 -11.84 -8.47 -11.68
CA ILE A 147 -11.81 -7.19 -12.38
C ILE A 147 -13.24 -6.69 -12.51
N HIS A 148 -13.57 -5.66 -11.73
CA HIS A 148 -14.89 -5.02 -11.73
C HIS A 148 -15.27 -4.56 -13.14
N SER A 149 -16.55 -4.72 -13.53
CA SER A 149 -17.04 -4.44 -14.89
C SER A 149 -16.68 -3.03 -15.38
N ARG A 150 -16.77 -2.01 -14.53
CA ARG A 150 -16.45 -0.61 -14.88
C ARG A 150 -15.01 -0.38 -15.35
N ILE A 151 -14.07 -1.22 -14.95
CA ILE A 151 -12.64 -1.04 -15.28
C ILE A 151 -12.12 -2.08 -16.29
N ARG A 152 -12.97 -2.97 -16.81
CA ARG A 152 -12.53 -4.01 -17.75
C ARG A 152 -11.89 -3.44 -19.01
N ASP A 153 -12.47 -2.40 -19.59
CA ASP A 153 -11.91 -1.75 -20.78
C ASP A 153 -10.57 -1.06 -20.48
N LEU A 154 -10.41 -0.46 -19.30
CA LEU A 154 -9.16 0.13 -18.87
C LEU A 154 -8.05 -0.94 -18.73
N VAL A 155 -8.39 -2.07 -18.10
CA VAL A 155 -7.45 -3.19 -17.92
C VAL A 155 -7.12 -3.83 -19.27
N ARG A 156 -8.09 -4.05 -20.15
CA ARG A 156 -7.88 -4.60 -21.49
C ARG A 156 -6.94 -3.70 -22.29
N ARG A 157 -7.18 -2.39 -22.31
CA ARG A 157 -6.31 -1.43 -22.99
C ARG A 157 -4.86 -1.53 -22.50
N ARG A 158 -4.63 -1.62 -21.19
CA ARG A 158 -3.30 -1.78 -20.63
C ARG A 158 -2.69 -3.14 -20.95
N TYR A 159 -3.50 -4.19 -21.01
CA TYR A 159 -3.06 -5.52 -21.42
C TYR A 159 -2.59 -5.52 -22.88
N ASP A 160 -3.40 -4.97 -23.79
CA ASP A 160 -3.07 -4.90 -25.21
C ASP A 160 -1.83 -4.03 -25.46
N GLU A 161 -1.70 -2.88 -24.79
CA GLU A 161 -0.50 -2.04 -24.83
C GLU A 161 0.74 -2.82 -24.40
N ALA A 162 0.63 -3.59 -23.33
CA ALA A 162 1.74 -4.37 -22.81
C ALA A 162 2.14 -5.53 -23.74
N ILE A 163 1.17 -6.22 -24.36
CA ILE A 163 1.42 -7.25 -25.37
C ILE A 163 2.13 -6.64 -26.59
N LEU A 164 1.60 -5.56 -27.14
CA LEU A 164 2.19 -4.87 -28.31
C LEU A 164 3.61 -4.37 -28.02
N GLY A 165 3.86 -3.92 -26.81
CA GLY A 165 5.18 -3.47 -26.35
C GLY A 165 6.10 -4.56 -25.84
N ASN A 166 5.72 -5.84 -25.96
CA ASN A 166 6.45 -7.02 -25.45
C ASN A 166 6.89 -6.86 -24.00
N SER A 167 6.01 -6.30 -23.16
CA SER A 167 6.29 -6.14 -21.74
C SER A 167 5.86 -7.37 -20.95
N LYS A 168 6.63 -7.69 -19.91
CA LYS A 168 6.28 -8.70 -18.92
C LYS A 168 5.16 -8.25 -17.98
N TYR A 169 5.01 -6.93 -17.76
CA TYR A 169 4.13 -6.34 -16.76
C TYR A 169 2.90 -5.69 -17.39
N LEU A 170 1.78 -5.75 -16.70
CA LEU A 170 0.52 -5.14 -17.12
C LEU A 170 0.63 -3.61 -17.17
N PHE A 171 1.24 -3.01 -16.15
CA PHE A 171 1.36 -1.56 -16.04
C PHE A 171 2.80 -1.10 -16.27
N ASN A 172 2.94 -0.21 -17.23
CA ASN A 172 4.22 0.21 -17.77
C ASN A 172 4.33 1.73 -17.85
N TYR A 173 5.56 2.20 -18.02
CA TYR A 173 5.84 3.55 -18.51
C TYR A 173 6.84 3.48 -19.66
N LYS A 174 6.83 4.49 -20.53
CA LYS A 174 7.84 4.64 -21.58
C LYS A 174 9.10 5.26 -21.01
N ASN A 175 10.24 4.58 -21.16
CA ASN A 175 11.54 5.15 -20.81
C ASN A 175 12.01 6.15 -21.89
N ILE A 176 13.17 6.79 -21.67
CA ILE A 176 13.76 7.77 -22.60
C ILE A 176 13.96 7.19 -24.01
N LYS A 177 14.16 5.87 -24.14
CA LYS A 177 14.33 5.18 -25.42
C LYS A 177 12.99 4.77 -26.06
N GLY A 178 11.86 5.13 -25.48
CA GLY A 178 10.53 4.76 -25.94
C GLY A 178 10.08 3.33 -25.58
N ASN A 179 10.91 2.53 -24.91
CA ASN A 179 10.57 1.16 -24.55
C ASN A 179 9.61 1.16 -23.34
N LEU A 180 8.66 0.23 -23.37
CA LEU A 180 7.82 -0.04 -22.20
C LEU A 180 8.64 -0.77 -21.13
N VAL A 181 8.63 -0.23 -19.92
CA VAL A 181 9.27 -0.80 -18.75
C VAL A 181 8.32 -0.77 -17.57
N GLN A 182 8.55 -1.67 -16.61
CA GLN A 182 7.71 -1.80 -15.42
C GLN A 182 7.43 -0.46 -14.73
N LEU A 183 6.17 -0.19 -14.43
CA LEU A 183 5.77 0.96 -13.62
C LEU A 183 6.21 0.76 -12.17
N THR A 184 7.27 1.47 -11.76
CA THR A 184 7.75 1.44 -10.37
C THR A 184 6.93 2.36 -9.47
N TYR A 185 6.92 2.07 -8.15
CA TYR A 185 6.20 2.92 -7.19
C TYR A 185 6.60 4.41 -7.25
N PRO A 186 7.90 4.78 -7.33
CA PRO A 186 8.26 6.20 -7.45
C PRO A 186 7.70 6.86 -8.72
N ARG A 187 7.60 6.12 -9.84
CA ARG A 187 7.00 6.61 -11.08
C ARG A 187 5.49 6.79 -10.94
N TYR A 188 4.81 5.82 -10.33
CA TYR A 188 3.39 5.97 -10.04
C TYR A 188 3.12 7.14 -9.09
N GLN A 189 3.94 7.32 -8.06
CA GLN A 189 3.83 8.44 -7.14
C GLN A 189 3.99 9.80 -7.86
N ALA A 190 4.97 9.91 -8.76
CA ALA A 190 5.18 11.12 -9.55
C ALA A 190 4.00 11.39 -10.52
N ALA A 191 3.47 10.32 -11.16
CA ALA A 191 2.28 10.42 -12.00
C ALA A 191 1.05 10.85 -11.18
N PHE A 192 0.83 10.25 -10.03
CA PHE A 192 -0.26 10.59 -9.12
C PHE A 192 -0.22 12.06 -8.67
N THR A 193 0.97 12.60 -8.38
CA THR A 193 1.12 14.02 -8.07
C THR A 193 0.66 14.89 -9.24
N LYS A 194 1.08 14.57 -10.47
CA LYS A 194 0.65 15.30 -11.67
C LYS A 194 -0.88 15.22 -11.90
N ILE A 195 -1.47 14.03 -11.73
CA ILE A 195 -2.93 13.83 -11.85
C ILE A 195 -3.65 14.72 -10.84
N LYS A 196 -3.19 14.69 -9.58
CA LYS A 196 -3.76 15.49 -8.50
C LYS A 196 -3.74 16.98 -8.81
N ASP A 197 -2.61 17.47 -9.31
CA ASP A 197 -2.43 18.88 -9.65
C ASP A 197 -3.27 19.27 -10.89
N SER A 198 -3.27 18.43 -11.95
CA SER A 198 -3.98 18.73 -13.20
C SER A 198 -5.50 18.63 -13.10
N LEU A 199 -6.02 17.78 -12.23
CA LEU A 199 -7.47 17.61 -12.02
C LEU A 199 -7.97 18.37 -10.79
N GLU A 200 -7.11 19.15 -10.14
CA GLU A 200 -7.44 19.91 -8.93
C GLU A 200 -8.12 19.02 -7.87
N LEU A 201 -7.50 17.88 -7.58
CA LEU A 201 -7.93 16.99 -6.51
C LEU A 201 -7.36 17.49 -5.17
N ASN A 202 -7.93 17.02 -4.06
CA ASN A 202 -7.45 17.38 -2.74
C ASN A 202 -5.93 17.13 -2.61
N ILE A 203 -5.21 18.17 -2.21
CA ILE A 203 -3.75 18.15 -2.09
C ILE A 203 -3.24 17.08 -1.11
N GLU A 204 -4.05 16.67 -0.15
CA GLU A 204 -3.70 15.65 0.84
C GLU A 204 -3.72 14.22 0.29
N HIS A 205 -4.35 13.99 -0.87
CA HIS A 205 -4.39 12.67 -1.49
C HIS A 205 -2.99 12.09 -1.74
N LYS A 206 -2.91 10.79 -1.52
CA LYS A 206 -1.70 9.98 -1.66
C LYS A 206 -1.99 8.77 -2.57
N PRO A 207 -0.98 8.17 -3.20
CA PRO A 207 -1.17 7.01 -4.07
C PRO A 207 -1.91 5.83 -3.44
N HIS A 208 -1.96 5.74 -2.11
CA HIS A 208 -2.66 4.68 -1.39
C HIS A 208 -4.18 4.90 -1.32
N ASP A 209 -4.64 6.11 -1.57
CA ASP A 209 -6.04 6.51 -1.35
C ASP A 209 -7.01 5.86 -2.34
N GLY A 210 -6.55 5.46 -3.55
CA GLY A 210 -7.35 4.62 -4.42
C GLY A 210 -7.78 3.29 -3.77
N ARG A 211 -6.90 2.70 -2.95
CA ARG A 211 -7.27 1.50 -2.19
C ARG A 211 -8.21 1.83 -1.01
N VAL A 212 -8.07 3.00 -0.40
CA VAL A 212 -9.02 3.48 0.62
C VAL A 212 -10.39 3.69 -0.01
N GLN A 213 -10.43 4.29 -1.20
CA GLN A 213 -11.65 4.45 -2.00
C GLN A 213 -12.33 3.10 -2.27
N PHE A 214 -11.57 2.09 -2.70
CA PHE A 214 -12.11 0.75 -2.89
C PHE A 214 -12.82 0.22 -1.65
N VAL A 215 -12.16 0.28 -0.49
CA VAL A 215 -12.73 -0.20 0.77
C VAL A 215 -13.96 0.63 1.18
N THR A 216 -13.93 1.94 0.96
CA THR A 216 -15.04 2.86 1.27
C THR A 216 -16.26 2.54 0.42
N MET A 217 -16.09 2.44 -0.90
CA MET A 217 -17.17 2.06 -1.82
C MET A 217 -17.71 0.66 -1.52
N SER A 218 -16.82 -0.31 -1.27
CA SER A 218 -17.22 -1.67 -0.92
C SER A 218 -18.11 -1.70 0.32
N LYS A 219 -17.74 -0.96 1.37
CA LYS A 219 -18.57 -0.89 2.60
C LYS A 219 -19.89 -0.17 2.36
N ALA A 220 -19.89 0.91 1.59
CA ALA A 220 -21.11 1.62 1.23
C ALA A 220 -22.07 0.75 0.40
N ALA A 221 -21.53 -0.14 -0.44
CA ALA A 221 -22.28 -1.09 -1.26
C ALA A 221 -22.65 -2.39 -0.52
N ASN A 222 -22.37 -2.50 0.78
CA ASN A 222 -22.60 -3.71 1.58
C ASN A 222 -21.93 -4.97 1.00
N VAL A 223 -20.72 -4.81 0.45
CA VAL A 223 -19.84 -5.95 0.09
C VAL A 223 -19.46 -6.69 1.36
N ASP A 224 -19.50 -8.03 1.31
CA ASP A 224 -19.12 -8.86 2.45
C ASP A 224 -17.72 -8.51 2.99
N GLU A 225 -17.57 -8.41 4.31
CA GLU A 225 -16.32 -7.98 4.93
C GLU A 225 -15.14 -8.94 4.64
N TYR A 226 -15.41 -10.23 4.54
CA TYR A 226 -14.38 -11.20 4.17
C TYR A 226 -14.01 -11.08 2.70
N ALA A 227 -14.96 -10.80 1.80
CA ALA A 227 -14.66 -10.51 0.40
C ALA A 227 -13.71 -9.30 0.28
N ILE A 228 -13.99 -8.22 1.01
CA ILE A 228 -13.09 -7.07 1.08
C ILE A 228 -11.71 -7.51 1.57
N LYS A 229 -11.62 -8.25 2.68
CA LYS A 229 -10.34 -8.73 3.26
C LYS A 229 -9.55 -9.60 2.27
N TYR A 230 -10.22 -10.51 1.56
CA TYR A 230 -9.57 -11.33 0.52
C TYR A 230 -9.03 -10.46 -0.61
N MET A 231 -9.85 -9.60 -1.21
CA MET A 231 -9.45 -8.75 -2.33
C MET A 231 -8.33 -7.79 -1.97
N VAL A 232 -8.35 -7.19 -0.77
CA VAL A 232 -7.28 -6.30 -0.34
C VAL A 232 -6.07 -7.04 0.27
N GLY A 233 -6.16 -8.32 0.56
CA GLY A 233 -5.08 -9.11 1.16
C GLY A 233 -4.77 -8.67 2.60
N HIS A 234 -5.83 -8.51 3.42
CA HIS A 234 -5.72 -8.35 4.86
C HIS A 234 -5.69 -9.72 5.55
N ASN A 235 -5.04 -9.78 6.71
CA ASN A 235 -5.06 -10.98 7.52
C ASN A 235 -6.48 -11.18 8.08
N ILE A 236 -6.97 -12.42 7.96
CA ILE A 236 -8.23 -12.86 8.55
C ILE A 236 -7.91 -13.54 9.86
N SER A 237 -8.28 -12.90 10.97
CA SER A 237 -8.06 -13.42 12.33
C SER A 237 -9.06 -14.51 12.70
N ASP A 238 -10.24 -14.52 12.07
CA ASP A 238 -11.24 -15.55 12.26
C ASP A 238 -10.73 -16.91 11.73
N VAL A 239 -10.62 -17.88 12.64
CA VAL A 239 -10.12 -19.21 12.33
C VAL A 239 -11.11 -19.99 11.45
N THR A 240 -12.41 -19.81 11.67
CA THR A 240 -13.45 -20.49 10.90
C THR A 240 -13.39 -20.06 9.44
N GLU A 241 -13.36 -18.75 9.18
CA GLU A 241 -13.27 -18.23 7.83
C GLU A 241 -11.94 -18.62 7.16
N ARG A 242 -10.83 -18.51 7.88
CA ARG A 242 -9.50 -18.75 7.32
C ARG A 242 -9.21 -20.22 7.03
N VAL A 243 -9.67 -21.14 7.86
CA VAL A 243 -9.28 -22.56 7.84
C VAL A 243 -10.38 -23.45 7.26
N TYR A 244 -11.62 -23.18 7.61
CA TYR A 244 -12.75 -24.07 7.29
C TYR A 244 -13.62 -23.56 6.13
N THR A 245 -13.51 -22.29 5.76
CA THR A 245 -14.31 -21.72 4.68
C THR A 245 -13.47 -21.63 3.39
N ARG A 246 -13.97 -22.24 2.32
CA ARG A 246 -13.41 -22.08 0.97
C ARG A 246 -14.31 -21.13 0.20
N ARG A 247 -13.75 -19.99 -0.24
CA ARG A 247 -14.45 -19.03 -1.06
C ARG A 247 -14.00 -19.16 -2.51
N GLU A 248 -14.97 -19.28 -3.40
CA GLU A 248 -14.70 -19.34 -4.83
C GLU A 248 -14.56 -17.95 -5.42
N ILE A 249 -13.87 -17.86 -6.54
CA ILE A 249 -13.66 -16.58 -7.25
C ILE A 249 -14.99 -16.02 -7.78
N SER A 250 -15.95 -16.86 -8.14
CA SER A 250 -17.29 -16.46 -8.55
C SER A 250 -17.99 -15.63 -7.46
N TRP A 251 -17.90 -16.04 -6.21
CA TRP A 251 -18.44 -15.27 -5.09
C TRP A 251 -17.75 -13.91 -4.96
N LEU A 252 -16.41 -13.84 -5.08
CA LEU A 252 -15.71 -12.55 -5.07
C LEU A 252 -16.12 -11.66 -6.23
N ALA A 253 -16.38 -12.25 -7.40
CA ALA A 253 -16.85 -11.52 -8.58
C ALA A 253 -18.26 -10.95 -8.37
N GLU A 254 -19.18 -11.71 -7.76
CA GLU A 254 -20.50 -11.21 -7.39
C GLU A 254 -20.40 -10.08 -6.34
N GLU A 255 -19.54 -10.25 -5.36
CA GLU A 255 -19.37 -9.26 -4.29
C GLU A 255 -18.79 -7.94 -4.82
N ILE A 256 -17.77 -7.96 -5.68
CA ILE A 256 -17.17 -6.73 -6.21
C ILE A 256 -18.14 -5.95 -7.09
N GLU A 257 -19.02 -6.61 -7.85
CA GLU A 257 -20.00 -5.97 -8.74
C GLU A 257 -21.12 -5.23 -7.98
N LYS A 258 -21.22 -5.37 -6.66
CA LYS A 258 -22.11 -4.53 -5.83
C LYS A 258 -21.67 -3.05 -5.79
N ILE A 259 -20.39 -2.78 -6.05
CA ILE A 259 -19.85 -1.41 -6.13
C ILE A 259 -20.44 -0.74 -7.40
N LYS A 260 -21.00 0.45 -7.23
CA LYS A 260 -21.62 1.20 -8.35
C LYS A 260 -20.63 2.18 -8.97
#